data_2173c8b02ce9eff1cfa9a99c7e393cfc
#
_entry.id   2173c8b02ce9eff1cfa9a99c7e393cfc
#
_cell.length_a   1.000
_cell.length_b   1.000
_cell.length_c   1.000
_cell.angle_alpha   90.00
_cell.angle_beta   90.00
_cell.angle_gamma   90.00
#
_symmetry.space_group_name_H-M   'P 1'
#
loop_
_entity.id
_entity.type
_entity.pdbx_description
1 polymer ?
#
loop_
_entity_poly.entity_id
_entity_poly.type
_entity_poly.pdbx_seq_one_letter_code
_entity_poly.pdbx_strand_id
1 'polypeptide(L)'
;MNPALQGYLAAMEESLAADSGLADAGAEAYAVADLVEGNNALLLAVNDGSLPVAARRAVLDRLLEGKVRSEVARLVHQAVSVVPAGDVVASFRWIGSRLTQAAARPAATTAKPLDEDVLGRLGSRNRVSGYAAAVFESCSVADLEEIEDQLFRFARTVEANRSLRHALGDRDLPFVVRQEVITKLLDGKTLPATGRLAAYAARGGRARDIVATLDTLVEDAAKARGWRVARVSAADTVGDDQQRDLSDALAHLTGNPVDLQVTVDPTLLGGVVVQVGDLLVDSSTRHRLDELKEHVLASEEAYRIPGTPTRREATDG
;
A
#
# COMPACT_ATOMS: atom_id res chain seq x y z
N MET A 1 5.89 12.19 13.40
CA MET A 1 6.50 10.85 13.18
C MET A 1 5.97 10.26 11.89
N ASN A 2 6.82 9.60 11.09
CA ASN A 2 6.43 9.04 9.79
C ASN A 2 5.36 7.95 9.93
N PRO A 3 4.23 8.02 9.20
CA PRO A 3 3.14 7.04 9.31
C PRO A 3 3.54 5.61 8.93
N ALA A 4 4.42 5.42 7.92
CA ALA A 4 4.90 4.10 7.54
C ALA A 4 5.70 3.44 8.67
N LEU A 5 6.55 4.21 9.38
CA LEU A 5 7.28 3.71 10.54
C LEU A 5 6.32 3.35 11.70
N GLN A 6 5.23 4.12 11.88
CA GLN A 6 4.22 3.79 12.88
C GLN A 6 3.54 2.44 12.61
N GLY A 7 3.20 2.19 11.35
CA GLY A 7 2.59 0.92 10.94
C GLY A 7 3.55 -0.25 11.10
N TYR A 8 4.80 -0.09 10.63
CA TYR A 8 5.83 -1.09 10.77
C TYR A 8 6.10 -1.45 12.24
N LEU A 9 6.21 -0.44 13.10
CA LEU A 9 6.37 -0.66 14.54
C LEU A 9 5.17 -1.41 15.15
N ALA A 10 3.94 -1.14 14.73
CA ALA A 10 2.77 -1.85 15.23
C ALA A 10 2.82 -3.36 14.94
N ALA A 11 3.30 -3.77 13.76
CA ALA A 11 3.51 -5.17 13.44
C ALA A 11 4.62 -5.81 14.29
N MET A 12 5.70 -5.06 14.52
CA MET A 12 6.79 -5.52 15.39
C MET A 12 6.37 -5.61 16.86
N GLU A 13 5.54 -4.66 17.35
CA GLU A 13 4.95 -4.74 18.70
C GLU A 13 4.14 -6.04 18.88
N GLU A 14 3.36 -6.44 17.89
CA GLU A 14 2.59 -7.69 17.92
C GLU A 14 3.51 -8.93 17.97
N SER A 15 4.59 -8.95 17.19
CA SER A 15 5.58 -10.03 17.18
C SER A 15 6.33 -10.12 18.52
N LEU A 16 6.86 -9.00 18.99
CA LEU A 16 7.62 -8.93 20.25
C LEU A 16 6.77 -9.20 21.50
N ALA A 17 5.47 -8.87 21.44
CA ALA A 17 4.56 -9.15 22.55
C ALA A 17 4.34 -10.66 22.73
N ALA A 18 4.34 -11.44 21.64
CA ALA A 18 4.23 -12.89 21.71
C ALA A 18 5.43 -13.53 22.44
N ASP A 19 6.62 -12.95 22.30
CA ASP A 19 7.87 -13.46 22.87
C ASP A 19 8.28 -12.76 24.18
N SER A 20 7.40 -11.90 24.75
CA SER A 20 7.69 -11.07 25.94
C SER A 20 8.93 -10.18 25.80
N GLY A 21 9.32 -9.83 24.56
CA GLY A 21 10.57 -9.15 24.24
C GLY A 21 10.48 -7.63 24.15
N LEU A 22 9.30 -7.01 24.40
CA LEU A 22 9.06 -5.58 24.22
C LEU A 22 9.97 -4.66 25.03
N ALA A 23 10.20 -4.98 26.31
CA ALA A 23 11.03 -4.16 27.20
C ALA A 23 12.50 -4.12 26.76
N ASP A 24 13.03 -5.30 26.45
CA ASP A 24 14.42 -5.45 26.00
C ASP A 24 14.61 -4.77 24.63
N ALA A 25 13.69 -4.98 23.70
CA ALA A 25 13.72 -4.33 22.40
C ALA A 25 13.65 -2.79 22.51
N GLY A 26 12.89 -2.28 23.48
CA GLY A 26 12.85 -0.86 23.81
C GLY A 26 14.21 -0.34 24.30
N ALA A 27 14.87 -1.07 25.20
CA ALA A 27 16.20 -0.73 25.69
C ALA A 27 17.26 -0.79 24.59
N GLU A 28 17.21 -1.81 23.72
CA GLU A 28 18.10 -1.92 22.56
C GLU A 28 17.92 -0.75 21.59
N ALA A 29 16.70 -0.32 21.30
CA ALA A 29 16.46 0.83 20.43
C ALA A 29 17.03 2.14 21.01
N TYR A 30 16.95 2.34 22.31
CA TYR A 30 17.62 3.45 22.98
C TYR A 30 19.15 3.33 22.89
N ALA A 31 19.70 2.14 23.12
CA ALA A 31 21.13 1.91 23.02
C ALA A 31 21.69 2.22 21.60
N VAL A 32 20.91 1.89 20.56
CA VAL A 32 21.24 2.25 19.17
C VAL A 32 21.26 3.77 19.00
N ALA A 33 20.28 4.48 19.53
CA ALA A 33 20.23 5.94 19.46
C ALA A 33 21.46 6.56 20.17
N ASP A 34 21.77 6.10 21.38
CA ASP A 34 22.92 6.58 22.16
C ASP A 34 24.26 6.28 21.47
N LEU A 35 24.40 5.10 20.86
CA LEU A 35 25.58 4.72 20.09
C LEU A 35 25.82 5.65 18.90
N VAL A 36 24.78 5.98 18.16
CA VAL A 36 24.88 6.86 16.99
C VAL A 36 25.16 8.30 17.43
N GLU A 37 24.46 8.81 18.45
CA GLU A 37 24.69 10.17 18.97
C GLU A 37 26.08 10.33 19.64
N GLY A 38 26.57 9.29 20.31
CA GLY A 38 27.88 9.28 20.93
C GLY A 38 29.06 9.27 19.96
N ASN A 39 28.81 9.01 18.68
CA ASN A 39 29.85 8.96 17.63
C ASN A 39 29.51 9.92 16.50
N ASN A 40 30.22 11.05 16.46
CA ASN A 40 29.98 12.10 15.46
C ASN A 40 30.13 11.63 14.00
N ALA A 41 31.05 10.70 13.71
CA ALA A 41 31.20 10.16 12.37
C ALA A 41 29.96 9.31 11.95
N LEU A 42 29.41 8.51 12.87
CA LEU A 42 28.19 7.75 12.65
C LEU A 42 26.99 8.66 12.50
N LEU A 43 26.86 9.65 13.37
CA LEU A 43 25.79 10.63 13.32
C LEU A 43 25.74 11.35 11.98
N LEU A 44 26.91 11.79 11.49
CA LEU A 44 27.00 12.41 10.17
C LEU A 44 26.64 11.43 9.04
N ALA A 45 27.17 10.20 9.07
CA ALA A 45 26.90 9.21 8.03
C ALA A 45 25.41 8.79 7.97
N VAL A 46 24.74 8.63 9.11
CA VAL A 46 23.34 8.26 9.19
C VAL A 46 22.42 9.41 8.79
N ASN A 47 22.80 10.65 9.12
CA ASN A 47 22.03 11.85 8.82
C ASN A 47 22.38 12.49 7.47
N ASP A 48 23.32 11.93 6.71
CA ASP A 48 23.66 12.45 5.40
C ASP A 48 22.59 12.06 4.34
N GLY A 49 21.74 13.01 4.01
CA GLY A 49 20.70 12.87 2.98
C GLY A 49 21.24 12.72 1.56
N SER A 50 22.53 13.02 1.32
CA SER A 50 23.19 12.83 0.02
C SER A 50 23.59 11.38 -0.22
N LEU A 51 23.75 10.58 0.83
CA LEU A 51 24.06 9.17 0.73
C LEU A 51 22.83 8.33 0.37
N PRO A 52 22.95 7.35 -0.53
CA PRO A 52 21.90 6.39 -0.79
C PRO A 52 21.45 5.68 0.50
N VAL A 53 20.14 5.37 0.60
CA VAL A 53 19.58 4.64 1.75
C VAL A 53 20.34 3.34 2.02
N ALA A 54 20.70 2.60 0.95
CA ALA A 54 21.47 1.36 1.07
C ALA A 54 22.83 1.56 1.75
N ALA A 55 23.53 2.65 1.46
CA ALA A 55 24.82 2.96 2.09
C ALA A 55 24.65 3.29 3.58
N ARG A 56 23.63 4.08 3.93
CA ARG A 56 23.31 4.40 5.34
C ARG A 56 22.90 3.16 6.13
N ARG A 57 22.14 2.24 5.53
CA ARG A 57 21.81 0.93 6.12
C ARG A 57 23.07 0.10 6.36
N ALA A 58 23.96 -0.04 5.37
CA ALA A 58 25.16 -0.85 5.48
C ALA A 58 26.10 -0.41 6.62
N VAL A 59 26.10 0.88 6.95
CA VAL A 59 26.84 1.39 8.12
C VAL A 59 26.25 0.83 9.42
N LEU A 60 24.92 0.83 9.52
CA LEU A 60 24.23 0.32 10.71
C LEU A 60 24.29 -1.21 10.79
N ASP A 61 24.22 -1.94 9.69
CA ASP A 61 24.34 -3.39 9.65
C ASP A 61 25.62 -3.86 10.34
N ARG A 62 26.74 -3.28 9.95
CA ARG A 62 28.05 -3.62 10.55
C ARG A 62 28.15 -3.31 12.04
N LEU A 63 27.39 -2.32 12.50
CA LEU A 63 27.41 -1.90 13.91
C LEU A 63 26.49 -2.74 14.78
N LEU A 64 25.36 -3.18 14.24
CA LEU A 64 24.28 -3.83 14.97
C LEU A 64 24.38 -5.36 14.92
N GLU A 65 25.18 -5.91 14.00
CA GLU A 65 25.35 -7.35 13.82
C GLU A 65 25.68 -8.06 15.15
N GLY A 66 24.83 -8.99 15.55
CA GLY A 66 24.97 -9.76 16.78
C GLY A 66 24.81 -8.98 18.09
N LYS A 67 24.46 -7.68 18.05
CA LYS A 67 24.32 -6.83 19.25
C LYS A 67 22.89 -6.47 19.61
N VAL A 68 21.99 -6.56 18.66
CA VAL A 68 20.55 -6.27 18.84
C VAL A 68 19.73 -7.39 18.25
N ARG A 69 18.48 -7.47 18.66
CA ARG A 69 17.49 -8.41 18.09
C ARG A 69 17.23 -8.09 16.62
N SER A 70 16.84 -9.11 15.86
CA SER A 70 16.49 -8.97 14.46
C SER A 70 15.34 -7.97 14.22
N GLU A 71 14.37 -7.92 15.13
CA GLU A 71 13.23 -7.02 15.10
C GLU A 71 13.68 -5.56 15.28
N VAL A 72 14.60 -5.29 16.18
CA VAL A 72 15.15 -3.94 16.41
C VAL A 72 15.99 -3.52 15.21
N ALA A 73 16.84 -4.41 14.66
CA ALA A 73 17.60 -4.13 13.46
C ALA A 73 16.67 -3.76 12.27
N ARG A 74 15.59 -4.52 12.07
CA ARG A 74 14.56 -4.23 11.04
C ARG A 74 13.88 -2.87 11.26
N LEU A 75 13.52 -2.54 12.50
CA LEU A 75 12.93 -1.24 12.85
C LEU A 75 13.88 -0.08 12.55
N VAL A 76 15.18 -0.24 12.87
CA VAL A 76 16.21 0.75 12.57
C VAL A 76 16.38 0.92 11.06
N HIS A 77 16.41 -0.16 10.29
CA HIS A 77 16.48 -0.13 8.82
C HIS A 77 15.25 0.55 8.20
N GLN A 78 14.08 0.24 8.71
CA GLN A 78 12.85 0.88 8.25
C GLN A 78 12.86 2.39 8.53
N ALA A 79 13.32 2.80 9.71
CA ALA A 79 13.44 4.21 10.05
C ALA A 79 14.37 4.94 9.08
N VAL A 80 15.56 4.39 8.80
CA VAL A 80 16.50 4.97 7.82
C VAL A 80 15.91 5.10 6.42
N SER A 81 14.96 4.21 6.06
CA SER A 81 14.37 4.17 4.73
C SER A 81 13.25 5.17 4.52
N VAL A 82 12.44 5.41 5.55
CA VAL A 82 11.20 6.18 5.41
C VAL A 82 11.24 7.53 6.11
N VAL A 83 12.20 7.75 7.00
CA VAL A 83 12.33 9.01 7.76
C VAL A 83 13.37 9.93 7.09
N PRO A 84 13.14 11.24 7.01
CA PRO A 84 14.14 12.19 6.57
C PRO A 84 15.46 12.04 7.34
N ALA A 85 16.59 12.18 6.66
CA ALA A 85 17.91 11.89 7.24
C ALA A 85 18.17 12.60 8.58
N GLY A 86 17.80 13.89 8.70
CA GLY A 86 17.99 14.65 9.95
C GLY A 86 17.16 14.17 11.14
N ASP A 87 16.11 13.36 10.93
CA ASP A 87 15.18 12.90 11.95
C ASP A 87 15.37 11.42 12.31
N VAL A 88 16.36 10.73 11.70
CA VAL A 88 16.55 9.28 11.85
C VAL A 88 16.84 8.90 13.29
N VAL A 89 17.77 9.58 13.96
CA VAL A 89 18.14 9.27 15.34
C VAL A 89 17.00 9.56 16.32
N ALA A 90 16.28 10.66 16.11
CA ALA A 90 15.07 10.95 16.86
C ALA A 90 14.01 9.85 16.71
N SER A 91 13.95 9.21 15.53
CA SER A 91 13.06 8.07 15.30
C SER A 91 13.47 6.83 16.10
N PHE A 92 14.75 6.57 16.30
CA PHE A 92 15.23 5.46 17.15
C PHE A 92 14.78 5.65 18.60
N ARG A 93 14.90 6.87 19.15
CA ARG A 93 14.41 7.19 20.50
C ARG A 93 12.89 7.05 20.60
N TRP A 94 12.19 7.46 19.57
CA TRP A 94 10.74 7.29 19.52
C TRP A 94 10.34 5.79 19.50
N ILE A 95 11.04 4.94 18.73
CA ILE A 95 10.84 3.48 18.73
C ILE A 95 11.04 2.92 20.15
N GLY A 96 12.16 3.27 20.80
CA GLY A 96 12.45 2.84 22.17
C GLY A 96 11.35 3.24 23.16
N SER A 97 10.89 4.50 23.09
CA SER A 97 9.81 5.00 23.93
C SER A 97 8.50 4.22 23.72
N ARG A 98 8.14 3.94 22.45
CA ARG A 98 6.90 3.21 22.12
C ARG A 98 6.94 1.77 22.60
N LEU A 99 8.04 1.06 22.37
CA LEU A 99 8.21 -0.33 22.83
C LEU A 99 8.19 -0.43 24.37
N THR A 100 8.86 0.49 25.07
CA THR A 100 8.84 0.55 26.53
C THR A 100 7.44 0.85 27.07
N GLN A 101 6.71 1.77 26.44
CA GLN A 101 5.31 2.05 26.80
C GLN A 101 4.40 0.85 26.53
N ALA A 102 4.62 0.13 25.43
CA ALA A 102 3.86 -1.08 25.12
C ALA A 102 4.13 -2.20 26.14
N ALA A 103 5.38 -2.38 26.58
CA ALA A 103 5.76 -3.33 27.61
C ALA A 103 5.10 -3.03 28.98
N ALA A 104 4.92 -1.76 29.31
CA ALA A 104 4.32 -1.32 30.56
C ALA A 104 2.77 -1.42 30.57
N ARG A 105 2.14 -1.72 29.45
CA ARG A 105 0.66 -1.84 29.38
C ARG A 105 0.19 -3.16 29.98
N PRO A 106 -0.85 -3.15 30.86
CA PRO A 106 -1.52 -4.37 31.27
C PRO A 106 -2.13 -5.08 30.05
N ALA A 107 -2.00 -6.40 29.99
CA ALA A 107 -2.50 -7.24 28.89
C ALA A 107 -4.00 -7.08 28.57
N ALA A 108 -4.79 -6.53 29.49
CA ALA A 108 -6.23 -6.30 29.35
C ALA A 108 -6.61 -4.90 28.81
N THR A 109 -5.64 -4.03 28.57
CA THR A 109 -5.95 -2.69 28.06
C THR A 109 -6.03 -2.74 26.53
N THR A 110 -7.24 -2.73 25.99
CA THR A 110 -7.48 -2.45 24.57
C THR A 110 -6.68 -1.21 24.18
N ALA A 111 -5.75 -1.39 23.23
CA ALA A 111 -4.91 -0.30 22.77
C ALA A 111 -5.81 0.90 22.40
N LYS A 112 -5.52 2.09 22.97
CA LYS A 112 -6.18 3.33 22.59
C LYS A 112 -6.16 3.42 21.05
N PRO A 113 -7.26 3.80 20.39
CA PRO A 113 -7.25 4.01 18.95
C PRO A 113 -6.03 4.87 18.60
N LEU A 114 -5.25 4.43 17.63
CA LEU A 114 -4.30 5.32 16.97
C LEU A 114 -5.14 6.49 16.49
N ASP A 115 -4.74 7.74 16.79
CA ASP A 115 -5.52 8.94 16.44
C ASP A 115 -5.90 8.89 14.95
N GLU A 116 -7.05 8.29 14.66
CA GLU A 116 -7.55 8.09 13.30
C GLU A 116 -7.84 9.42 12.61
N ASP A 117 -8.16 10.44 13.41
CA ASP A 117 -8.59 11.74 12.89
C ASP A 117 -7.43 12.68 12.53
N VAL A 118 -6.20 12.40 12.96
CA VAL A 118 -5.03 13.25 12.72
C VAL A 118 -4.34 12.97 11.37
N LEU A 119 -4.44 11.73 10.86
CA LEU A 119 -3.81 11.37 9.59
C LEU A 119 -4.75 11.60 8.41
N GLY A 120 -4.29 12.38 7.44
CA GLY A 120 -4.94 12.48 6.13
C GLY A 120 -4.96 11.12 5.40
N ARG A 121 -5.64 11.07 4.24
CA ARG A 121 -5.80 9.86 3.44
C ARG A 121 -4.46 9.18 3.10
N LEU A 122 -3.47 9.95 2.67
CA LEU A 122 -2.14 9.46 2.35
C LEU A 122 -1.41 8.90 3.58
N GLY A 123 -1.46 9.62 4.70
CA GLY A 123 -0.83 9.18 5.95
C GLY A 123 -1.41 7.87 6.47
N SER A 124 -2.74 7.69 6.38
CA SER A 124 -3.40 6.43 6.77
C SER A 124 -2.99 5.26 5.88
N ARG A 125 -2.88 5.46 4.56
CA ARG A 125 -2.38 4.45 3.63
C ARG A 125 -0.93 4.08 3.93
N ASN A 126 -0.04 5.07 4.05
CA ASN A 126 1.36 4.84 4.37
C ASN A 126 1.54 4.06 5.67
N ARG A 127 0.68 4.30 6.67
CA ARG A 127 0.69 3.54 7.92
C ARG A 127 0.33 2.07 7.69
N VAL A 128 -0.69 1.78 6.88
CA VAL A 128 -1.09 0.41 6.55
C VAL A 128 -0.02 -0.29 5.71
N SER A 129 0.55 0.39 4.71
CA SER A 129 1.67 -0.14 3.91
C SER A 129 2.91 -0.43 4.77
N GLY A 130 3.19 0.39 5.78
CA GLY A 130 4.29 0.13 6.71
C GLY A 130 4.06 -1.13 7.55
N TYR A 131 2.84 -1.35 8.04
CA TYR A 131 2.47 -2.60 8.72
C TYR A 131 2.62 -3.81 7.78
N ALA A 132 2.14 -3.68 6.56
CA ALA A 132 2.23 -4.73 5.55
C ALA A 132 3.68 -5.09 5.22
N ALA A 133 4.57 -4.10 5.07
CA ALA A 133 5.98 -4.33 4.81
C ALA A 133 6.61 -5.24 5.89
N ALA A 134 6.31 -4.98 7.17
CA ALA A 134 6.82 -5.81 8.26
C ALA A 134 6.27 -7.25 8.22
N VAL A 135 4.99 -7.43 7.88
CA VAL A 135 4.39 -8.76 7.74
C VAL A 135 4.99 -9.51 6.55
N PHE A 136 5.15 -8.84 5.40
CA PHE A 136 5.67 -9.46 4.18
C PHE A 136 7.12 -9.91 4.29
N GLU A 137 7.96 -9.23 5.09
CA GLU A 137 9.34 -9.65 5.35
C GLU A 137 9.44 -11.04 6.01
N SER A 138 8.38 -11.50 6.67
CA SER A 138 8.32 -12.82 7.31
C SER A 138 7.63 -13.89 6.45
N CYS A 139 7.15 -13.54 5.26
CA CYS A 139 6.40 -14.40 4.36
C CYS A 139 7.29 -14.97 3.25
N SER A 140 7.03 -16.21 2.83
CA SER A 140 7.62 -16.76 1.60
C SER A 140 6.97 -16.14 0.36
N VAL A 141 7.62 -16.31 -0.80
CA VAL A 141 7.05 -15.84 -2.08
C VAL A 141 5.68 -16.49 -2.37
N ALA A 142 5.54 -17.77 -2.04
CA ALA A 142 4.26 -18.50 -2.21
C ALA A 142 3.18 -17.95 -1.25
N ASP A 143 3.56 -17.61 0.00
CA ASP A 143 2.62 -16.98 0.94
C ASP A 143 2.19 -15.61 0.44
N LEU A 144 3.09 -14.82 -0.13
CA LEU A 144 2.78 -13.49 -0.67
C LEU A 144 1.77 -13.57 -1.82
N GLU A 145 1.89 -14.57 -2.69
CA GLU A 145 0.95 -14.82 -3.77
C GLU A 145 -0.44 -15.17 -3.24
N GLU A 146 -0.52 -16.07 -2.28
CA GLU A 146 -1.78 -16.46 -1.65
C GLU A 146 -2.40 -15.29 -0.86
N ILE A 147 -1.58 -14.48 -0.15
CA ILE A 147 -2.03 -13.28 0.57
C ILE A 147 -2.64 -12.28 -0.43
N GLU A 148 -1.99 -12.05 -1.56
CA GLU A 148 -2.46 -11.14 -2.60
C GLU A 148 -3.83 -11.55 -3.12
N ASP A 149 -4.00 -12.82 -3.52
CA ASP A 149 -5.26 -13.36 -4.03
C ASP A 149 -6.36 -13.30 -2.96
N GLN A 150 -6.06 -13.67 -1.71
CA GLN A 150 -7.01 -13.62 -0.61
C GLN A 150 -7.45 -12.18 -0.28
N LEU A 151 -6.52 -11.22 -0.27
CA LEU A 151 -6.84 -9.80 -0.06
C LEU A 151 -7.69 -9.25 -1.20
N PHE A 152 -7.37 -9.61 -2.45
CA PHE A 152 -8.14 -9.20 -3.61
C PHE A 152 -9.58 -9.73 -3.53
N ARG A 153 -9.76 -11.04 -3.30
CA ARG A 153 -11.10 -11.65 -3.14
C ARG A 153 -11.88 -11.01 -2.00
N PHE A 154 -11.21 -10.72 -0.89
CA PHE A 154 -11.86 -10.04 0.24
C PHE A 154 -12.27 -8.61 -0.12
N ALA A 155 -11.42 -7.84 -0.80
CA ALA A 155 -11.74 -6.48 -1.26
C ALA A 155 -12.97 -6.49 -2.18
N ARG A 156 -13.02 -7.42 -3.15
CA ARG A 156 -14.19 -7.57 -4.05
C ARG A 156 -15.45 -8.00 -3.31
N THR A 157 -15.33 -8.85 -2.29
CA THR A 157 -16.45 -9.25 -1.43
C THR A 157 -17.01 -8.06 -0.65
N VAL A 158 -16.14 -7.21 -0.10
CA VAL A 158 -16.55 -5.97 0.60
C VAL A 158 -17.21 -5.00 -0.37
N GLU A 159 -16.67 -4.86 -1.57
CA GLU A 159 -17.21 -3.97 -2.60
C GLU A 159 -18.61 -4.43 -3.09
N ALA A 160 -18.79 -5.71 -3.34
CA ALA A 160 -20.05 -6.29 -3.80
C ALA A 160 -21.13 -6.30 -2.70
N ASN A 161 -20.75 -6.42 -1.43
CA ASN A 161 -21.69 -6.51 -0.32
C ASN A 161 -21.92 -5.14 0.34
N ARG A 162 -23.06 -4.50 -0.02
CA ARG A 162 -23.42 -3.18 0.50
C ARG A 162 -23.50 -3.11 2.04
N SER A 163 -24.04 -4.15 2.69
CA SER A 163 -24.18 -4.18 4.15
C SER A 163 -22.82 -4.29 4.83
N LEU A 164 -21.93 -5.15 4.32
CA LEU A 164 -20.57 -5.31 4.82
C LEU A 164 -19.76 -4.02 4.61
N ARG A 165 -19.83 -3.44 3.42
CA ARG A 165 -19.17 -2.16 3.12
C ARG A 165 -19.66 -1.04 4.03
N HIS A 166 -20.96 -0.97 4.31
CA HIS A 166 -21.51 0.01 5.24
C HIS A 166 -21.00 -0.22 6.66
N ALA A 167 -21.05 -1.46 7.16
CA ALA A 167 -20.57 -1.79 8.50
C ALA A 167 -19.06 -1.49 8.70
N LEU A 168 -18.22 -1.82 7.71
CA LEU A 168 -16.78 -1.54 7.79
C LEU A 168 -16.45 -0.05 7.56
N GLY A 169 -17.30 0.67 6.82
CA GLY A 169 -17.17 2.10 6.53
C GLY A 169 -17.74 3.02 7.60
N ASP A 170 -18.49 2.47 8.55
CA ASP A 170 -19.15 3.24 9.60
C ASP A 170 -18.12 3.75 10.63
N ARG A 171 -18.04 5.08 10.75
CA ARG A 171 -17.13 5.75 11.69
C ARG A 171 -17.64 5.72 13.13
N ASP A 172 -18.93 5.55 13.32
CA ASP A 172 -19.55 5.50 14.64
C ASP A 172 -19.35 4.12 15.30
N LEU A 173 -19.03 3.09 14.51
CA LEU A 173 -18.64 1.79 15.04
C LEU A 173 -17.18 1.85 15.54
N PRO A 174 -16.94 1.42 16.80
CA PRO A 174 -15.58 1.28 17.32
C PRO A 174 -14.73 0.40 16.40
N PHE A 175 -13.45 0.77 16.20
CA PHE A 175 -12.54 0.00 15.35
C PHE A 175 -12.41 -1.47 15.79
N VAL A 176 -12.52 -1.76 17.09
CA VAL A 176 -12.48 -3.13 17.65
C VAL A 176 -13.60 -3.98 17.07
N VAL A 177 -14.81 -3.42 16.95
CA VAL A 177 -15.96 -4.14 16.36
C VAL A 177 -15.72 -4.41 14.90
N ARG A 178 -15.21 -3.43 14.14
CA ARG A 178 -14.86 -3.61 12.71
C ARG A 178 -13.78 -4.68 12.52
N GLN A 179 -12.76 -4.67 13.38
CA GLN A 179 -11.69 -5.67 13.39
C GLN A 179 -12.24 -7.08 13.70
N GLU A 180 -13.12 -7.22 14.70
CA GLU A 180 -13.75 -8.50 15.03
C GLU A 180 -14.59 -9.04 13.86
N VAL A 181 -15.34 -8.18 13.16
CA VAL A 181 -16.11 -8.58 11.98
C VAL A 181 -15.19 -9.19 10.93
N ILE A 182 -14.08 -8.52 10.61
CA ILE A 182 -13.10 -9.01 9.63
C ILE A 182 -12.50 -10.33 10.11
N THR A 183 -12.03 -10.40 11.36
CA THR A 183 -11.42 -11.60 11.91
C THR A 183 -12.38 -12.79 11.81
N LYS A 184 -13.64 -12.64 12.24
CA LYS A 184 -14.66 -13.71 12.15
C LYS A 184 -14.99 -14.13 10.71
N LEU A 185 -14.94 -13.20 9.74
CA LEU A 185 -15.20 -13.50 8.34
C LEU A 185 -14.07 -14.31 7.69
N LEU A 186 -12.84 -14.04 8.08
CA LEU A 186 -11.63 -14.62 7.49
C LEU A 186 -11.09 -15.82 8.27
N ASP A 187 -11.54 -16.03 9.52
CA ASP A 187 -11.08 -17.10 10.39
C ASP A 187 -11.24 -18.48 9.73
N GLY A 188 -10.15 -19.25 9.71
CA GLY A 188 -10.08 -20.57 9.09
C GLY A 188 -10.22 -20.60 7.57
N LYS A 189 -10.32 -19.43 6.89
CA LYS A 189 -10.50 -19.34 5.42
C LYS A 189 -9.33 -18.71 4.70
N THR A 190 -8.45 -18.05 5.43
CA THR A 190 -7.30 -17.32 4.87
C THR A 190 -6.04 -17.63 5.69
N LEU A 191 -4.88 -17.29 5.11
CA LEU A 191 -3.64 -17.31 5.87
C LEU A 191 -3.74 -16.35 7.07
N PRO A 192 -3.10 -16.69 8.21
CA PRO A 192 -3.09 -15.80 9.38
C PRO A 192 -2.56 -14.39 9.08
N ALA A 193 -1.59 -14.28 8.16
CA ALA A 193 -1.05 -13.01 7.71
C ALA A 193 -2.11 -12.15 7.00
N THR A 194 -2.90 -12.75 6.10
CA THR A 194 -4.03 -12.07 5.42
C THR A 194 -5.05 -11.53 6.42
N GLY A 195 -5.43 -12.35 7.40
CA GLY A 195 -6.36 -11.94 8.45
C GLY A 195 -5.84 -10.74 9.26
N ARG A 196 -4.56 -10.76 9.65
CA ARG A 196 -3.91 -9.63 10.35
C ARG A 196 -3.86 -8.36 9.51
N LEU A 197 -3.48 -8.48 8.23
CA LEU A 197 -3.42 -7.35 7.29
C LEU A 197 -4.80 -6.71 7.09
N ALA A 198 -5.83 -7.51 6.83
CA ALA A 198 -7.20 -7.02 6.66
C ALA A 198 -7.75 -6.38 7.94
N ALA A 199 -7.51 -6.98 9.11
CA ALA A 199 -7.88 -6.44 10.42
C ALA A 199 -7.16 -5.12 10.70
N TYR A 200 -5.86 -5.03 10.38
CA TYR A 200 -5.11 -3.78 10.51
C TYR A 200 -5.56 -2.70 9.53
N ALA A 201 -5.98 -3.06 8.32
CA ALA A 201 -6.58 -2.10 7.38
C ALA A 201 -7.81 -1.39 7.97
N ALA A 202 -8.63 -2.11 8.74
CA ALA A 202 -9.78 -1.52 9.43
C ALA A 202 -9.38 -0.65 10.64
N ARG A 203 -8.23 -0.91 11.26
CA ARG A 203 -7.71 -0.16 12.42
C ARG A 203 -6.82 1.00 12.00
N GLY A 204 -5.86 0.74 11.12
CA GLY A 204 -4.81 1.67 10.71
C GLY A 204 -5.20 2.55 9.54
N GLY A 205 -6.15 2.11 8.72
CA GLY A 205 -6.72 2.83 7.60
C GLY A 205 -7.87 3.75 7.99
N ARG A 206 -8.43 4.44 6.98
CA ARG A 206 -9.66 5.22 7.15
C ARG A 206 -10.86 4.34 6.82
N ALA A 207 -11.84 4.31 7.71
CA ALA A 207 -13.04 3.47 7.54
C ALA A 207 -13.71 3.65 6.16
N ARG A 208 -13.86 4.90 5.69
CA ARG A 208 -14.47 5.21 4.38
C ARG A 208 -13.69 4.68 3.17
N ASP A 209 -12.39 4.45 3.35
CA ASP A 209 -11.47 4.06 2.28
C ASP A 209 -11.06 2.58 2.40
N ILE A 210 -11.83 1.74 3.11
CA ILE A 210 -11.44 0.35 3.41
C ILE A 210 -11.14 -0.45 2.14
N VAL A 211 -11.95 -0.38 1.09
CA VAL A 211 -11.73 -1.09 -0.17
C VAL A 211 -10.43 -0.60 -0.82
N ALA A 212 -10.26 0.72 -0.94
CA ALA A 212 -9.04 1.28 -1.51
C ALA A 212 -7.77 0.98 -0.68
N THR A 213 -7.92 0.78 0.63
CA THR A 213 -6.83 0.37 1.51
C THR A 213 -6.48 -1.11 1.28
N LEU A 214 -7.47 -1.97 1.12
CA LEU A 214 -7.24 -3.38 0.76
C LEU A 214 -6.58 -3.51 -0.62
N ASP A 215 -7.02 -2.72 -1.61
CA ASP A 215 -6.38 -2.67 -2.93
C ASP A 215 -4.91 -2.22 -2.86
N THR A 216 -4.60 -1.27 -1.98
CA THR A 216 -3.20 -0.88 -1.72
C THR A 216 -2.37 -2.04 -1.14
N LEU A 217 -2.95 -2.83 -0.23
CA LEU A 217 -2.28 -4.01 0.33
C LEU A 217 -2.00 -5.09 -0.73
N VAL A 218 -2.92 -5.28 -1.67
CA VAL A 218 -2.72 -6.16 -2.83
C VAL A 218 -1.53 -5.69 -3.67
N GLU A 219 -1.47 -4.39 -4.00
CA GLU A 219 -0.33 -3.81 -4.71
C GLU A 219 0.99 -3.95 -3.95
N ASP A 220 0.96 -3.76 -2.64
CA ASP A 220 2.16 -3.88 -1.80
C ASP A 220 2.64 -5.33 -1.70
N ALA A 221 1.73 -6.33 -1.67
CA ALA A 221 2.09 -7.75 -1.72
C ALA A 221 2.76 -8.13 -3.06
N ALA A 222 2.19 -7.68 -4.16
CA ALA A 222 2.79 -7.90 -5.48
C ALA A 222 4.18 -7.23 -5.63
N LYS A 223 4.33 -6.00 -5.13
CA LYS A 223 5.64 -5.33 -5.10
C LYS A 223 6.66 -6.08 -4.26
N ALA A 224 6.23 -6.66 -3.13
CA ALA A 224 7.11 -7.46 -2.27
C ALA A 224 7.61 -8.73 -2.97
N ARG A 225 6.81 -9.31 -3.88
CA ARG A 225 7.25 -10.41 -4.76
C ARG A 225 8.15 -9.96 -5.92
N GLY A 226 8.32 -8.65 -6.12
CA GLY A 226 8.98 -8.09 -7.30
C GLY A 226 8.09 -8.06 -8.55
N TRP A 227 6.79 -8.28 -8.41
CA TRP A 227 5.81 -8.23 -9.48
C TRP A 227 5.05 -6.91 -9.50
N ARG A 228 4.44 -6.58 -10.63
CA ARG A 228 3.50 -5.46 -10.73
C ARG A 228 2.09 -5.99 -10.93
N VAL A 229 1.13 -5.37 -10.26
CA VAL A 229 -0.30 -5.68 -10.47
C VAL A 229 -0.86 -4.78 -11.55
N ALA A 230 -1.50 -5.41 -12.56
CA ALA A 230 -2.34 -4.72 -13.52
C ALA A 230 -3.81 -5.00 -13.22
N ARG A 231 -4.57 -3.95 -12.90
CA ARG A 231 -6.04 -4.04 -12.83
C ARG A 231 -6.61 -3.93 -14.23
N VAL A 232 -7.32 -4.97 -14.64
CA VAL A 232 -7.96 -5.06 -15.95
C VAL A 232 -9.47 -5.04 -15.76
N SER A 233 -10.13 -3.98 -16.24
CA SER A 233 -11.59 -3.95 -16.37
C SER A 233 -11.94 -4.31 -17.80
N ALA A 234 -12.63 -5.42 -18.01
CA ALA A 234 -13.04 -5.92 -19.32
C ALA A 234 -14.56 -5.94 -19.45
N ALA A 235 -15.05 -5.71 -20.65
CA ALA A 235 -16.51 -5.78 -20.92
C ALA A 235 -17.05 -7.21 -20.83
N ASP A 236 -16.22 -8.22 -21.05
CA ASP A 236 -16.55 -9.64 -21.02
C ASP A 236 -15.38 -10.44 -20.43
N THR A 237 -15.57 -11.74 -20.22
CA THR A 237 -14.54 -12.63 -19.69
C THR A 237 -13.32 -12.69 -20.61
N VAL A 238 -12.14 -12.50 -20.04
CA VAL A 238 -10.86 -12.59 -20.77
C VAL A 238 -10.34 -14.01 -20.66
N GLY A 239 -10.15 -14.69 -21.79
CA GLY A 239 -9.62 -16.04 -21.84
C GLY A 239 -8.15 -16.14 -21.43
N ASP A 240 -7.71 -17.33 -20.96
CA ASP A 240 -6.35 -17.55 -20.43
C ASP A 240 -5.24 -17.17 -21.41
N ASP A 241 -5.43 -17.39 -22.71
CA ASP A 241 -4.43 -17.00 -23.73
C ASP A 241 -4.34 -15.48 -23.85
N GLN A 242 -5.48 -14.79 -23.86
CA GLN A 242 -5.53 -13.33 -23.89
C GLN A 242 -4.93 -12.71 -22.63
N GLN A 243 -5.12 -13.33 -21.47
CA GLN A 243 -4.50 -12.88 -20.23
C GLN A 243 -2.98 -13.02 -20.31
N ARG A 244 -2.46 -14.13 -20.83
CA ARG A 244 -1.01 -14.31 -21.03
C ARG A 244 -0.42 -13.27 -21.97
N ASP A 245 -1.03 -13.08 -23.13
CA ASP A 245 -0.56 -12.09 -24.12
C ASP A 245 -0.55 -10.69 -23.54
N LEU A 246 -1.59 -10.32 -22.76
CA LEU A 246 -1.69 -9.03 -22.10
C LEU A 246 -0.62 -8.88 -21.00
N SER A 247 -0.39 -9.93 -20.19
CA SER A 247 0.65 -9.92 -19.16
C SER A 247 2.03 -9.73 -19.76
N ASP A 248 2.35 -10.44 -20.85
CA ASP A 248 3.64 -10.35 -21.55
C ASP A 248 3.84 -8.96 -22.15
N ALA A 249 2.81 -8.40 -22.80
CA ALA A 249 2.88 -7.05 -23.36
C ALA A 249 3.10 -5.98 -22.25
N LEU A 250 2.42 -6.11 -21.13
CA LEU A 250 2.58 -5.20 -19.99
C LEU A 250 3.94 -5.39 -19.29
N ALA A 251 4.45 -6.63 -19.22
CA ALA A 251 5.79 -6.90 -18.68
C ALA A 251 6.87 -6.22 -19.52
N HIS A 252 6.74 -6.25 -20.84
CA HIS A 252 7.64 -5.52 -21.74
C HIS A 252 7.57 -4.01 -21.56
N LEU A 253 6.39 -3.45 -21.34
CA LEU A 253 6.21 -2.00 -21.13
C LEU A 253 6.74 -1.52 -19.77
N THR A 254 6.57 -2.34 -18.72
CA THR A 254 6.91 -1.95 -17.34
C THR A 254 8.30 -2.38 -16.91
N GLY A 255 8.94 -3.29 -17.67
CA GLY A 255 10.23 -3.89 -17.33
C GLY A 255 10.18 -4.85 -16.13
N ASN A 256 8.99 -5.25 -15.68
CA ASN A 256 8.78 -6.18 -14.56
C ASN A 256 7.67 -7.18 -14.90
N PRO A 257 7.69 -8.38 -14.32
CA PRO A 257 6.57 -9.29 -14.42
C PRO A 257 5.28 -8.63 -13.94
N VAL A 258 4.18 -8.88 -14.65
CA VAL A 258 2.88 -8.27 -14.37
C VAL A 258 1.87 -9.36 -14.07
N ASP A 259 1.19 -9.23 -12.94
CA ASP A 259 0.06 -10.05 -12.57
C ASP A 259 -1.26 -9.36 -12.91
N LEU A 260 -2.18 -10.07 -13.55
CA LEU A 260 -3.42 -9.51 -14.05
C LEU A 260 -4.57 -9.80 -13.09
N GLN A 261 -5.16 -8.74 -12.55
CA GLN A 261 -6.40 -8.81 -11.78
C GLN A 261 -7.57 -8.39 -12.67
N VAL A 262 -8.24 -9.36 -13.26
CA VAL A 262 -9.33 -9.14 -14.21
C VAL A 262 -10.67 -9.02 -13.49
N THR A 263 -11.38 -7.94 -13.77
CA THR A 263 -12.75 -7.69 -13.30
C THR A 263 -13.64 -7.45 -14.51
N VAL A 264 -14.77 -8.13 -14.59
CA VAL A 264 -15.77 -7.89 -15.64
C VAL A 264 -16.62 -6.68 -15.24
N ASP A 265 -16.61 -5.66 -16.09
CA ASP A 265 -17.41 -4.44 -15.94
C ASP A 265 -18.43 -4.35 -17.10
N PRO A 266 -19.70 -4.71 -16.87
CA PRO A 266 -20.73 -4.67 -17.90
C PRO A 266 -21.08 -3.27 -18.40
N THR A 267 -20.56 -2.21 -17.76
CA THR A 267 -20.77 -0.83 -18.22
C THR A 267 -19.85 -0.43 -19.37
N LEU A 268 -18.80 -1.22 -19.62
CA LEU A 268 -17.94 -1.06 -20.78
C LEU A 268 -18.66 -1.57 -22.03
N LEU A 269 -18.68 -0.77 -23.09
CA LEU A 269 -19.30 -1.12 -24.38
C LEU A 269 -18.46 -2.16 -25.17
N GLY A 270 -17.27 -2.52 -24.71
CA GLY A 270 -16.31 -3.42 -25.32
C GLY A 270 -14.87 -2.99 -25.07
N GLY A 271 -13.93 -3.92 -25.25
CA GLY A 271 -12.50 -3.71 -25.01
C GLY A 271 -12.11 -3.83 -23.55
N VAL A 272 -10.92 -3.32 -23.20
CA VAL A 272 -10.35 -3.41 -21.87
C VAL A 272 -9.78 -2.06 -21.43
N VAL A 273 -9.87 -1.79 -20.15
CA VAL A 273 -9.17 -0.70 -19.47
C VAL A 273 -8.16 -1.32 -18.53
N VAL A 274 -6.88 -0.98 -18.67
CA VAL A 274 -5.77 -1.53 -17.88
C VAL A 274 -5.12 -0.44 -17.08
N GLN A 275 -4.97 -0.64 -15.78
CA GLN A 275 -4.22 0.23 -14.90
C GLN A 275 -3.06 -0.51 -14.27
N VAL A 276 -1.83 0.00 -14.44
CA VAL A 276 -0.59 -0.52 -13.82
C VAL A 276 0.11 0.63 -13.10
N GLY A 277 -0.03 0.71 -11.79
CA GLY A 277 0.47 1.87 -11.03
C GLY A 277 -0.18 3.16 -11.52
N ASP A 278 0.65 4.10 -12.00
CA ASP A 278 0.20 5.40 -12.55
C ASP A 278 -0.11 5.35 -14.06
N LEU A 279 0.19 4.22 -14.72
CA LEU A 279 -0.09 4.01 -16.13
C LEU A 279 -1.53 3.54 -16.32
N LEU A 280 -2.33 4.30 -17.06
CA LEU A 280 -3.67 3.93 -17.51
C LEU A 280 -3.67 3.73 -19.01
N VAL A 281 -4.05 2.55 -19.47
CA VAL A 281 -4.23 2.23 -20.90
C VAL A 281 -5.70 1.91 -21.11
N ASP A 282 -6.40 2.82 -21.80
CA ASP A 282 -7.82 2.65 -22.15
C ASP A 282 -7.93 2.23 -23.61
N SER A 283 -8.21 0.93 -23.81
CA SER A 283 -8.49 0.34 -25.14
C SER A 283 -9.98 0.07 -25.34
N SER A 284 -10.84 0.70 -24.54
CA SER A 284 -12.29 0.53 -24.66
C SER A 284 -12.81 1.05 -26.01
N THR A 285 -13.90 0.46 -26.46
CA THR A 285 -14.58 0.88 -27.70
C THR A 285 -15.03 2.34 -27.61
N ARG A 286 -15.39 2.82 -26.43
CA ARG A 286 -15.75 4.22 -26.18
C ARG A 286 -14.58 5.16 -26.48
N HIS A 287 -13.40 4.87 -25.95
CA HIS A 287 -12.20 5.71 -26.16
C HIS A 287 -11.83 5.77 -27.65
N ARG A 288 -11.87 4.62 -28.36
CA ARG A 288 -11.63 4.59 -29.82
C ARG A 288 -12.66 5.39 -30.61
N LEU A 289 -13.91 5.40 -30.19
CA LEU A 289 -14.96 6.21 -30.82
C LEU A 289 -14.76 7.71 -30.55
N ASP A 290 -14.32 8.08 -29.35
CA ASP A 290 -14.03 9.47 -29.01
C ASP A 290 -12.79 9.98 -29.78
N GLU A 291 -11.72 9.20 -29.87
CA GLU A 291 -10.55 9.50 -30.71
C GLU A 291 -10.92 9.65 -32.20
N LEU A 292 -11.76 8.74 -32.73
CA LEU A 292 -12.23 8.81 -34.10
C LEU A 292 -13.05 10.08 -34.35
N LYS A 293 -13.92 10.42 -33.40
CA LYS A 293 -14.74 11.62 -33.44
C LYS A 293 -13.87 12.90 -33.44
N GLU A 294 -12.86 12.96 -32.58
CA GLU A 294 -11.91 14.08 -32.58
C GLU A 294 -11.12 14.16 -33.87
N HIS A 295 -10.68 13.05 -34.45
CA HIS A 295 -9.98 13.01 -35.74
C HIS A 295 -10.86 13.49 -36.89
N VAL A 296 -12.14 13.09 -36.90
CA VAL A 296 -13.10 13.53 -37.91
C VAL A 296 -13.37 15.04 -37.79
N LEU A 297 -13.59 15.53 -36.57
CA LEU A 297 -13.81 16.96 -36.31
C LEU A 297 -12.58 17.80 -36.67
N ALA A 298 -11.38 17.35 -36.34
CA ALA A 298 -10.13 18.00 -36.71
C ALA A 298 -9.92 18.00 -38.24
N SER A 299 -10.35 16.93 -38.93
CA SER A 299 -10.30 16.84 -40.41
C SER A 299 -11.30 17.80 -41.08
N GLU A 300 -12.51 17.96 -40.52
CA GLU A 300 -13.49 18.93 -41.03
C GLU A 300 -13.01 20.37 -40.85
N GLU A 301 -12.31 20.68 -39.76
CA GLU A 301 -11.73 22.01 -39.54
C GLU A 301 -10.57 22.30 -40.47
N ALA A 302 -9.76 21.29 -40.80
CA ALA A 302 -8.66 21.41 -41.77
C ALA A 302 -9.13 21.56 -43.25
N TYR A 303 -10.34 21.09 -43.58
CA TYR A 303 -10.95 21.21 -44.90
C TYR A 303 -11.80 22.48 -45.08
N ARG A 304 -11.93 23.30 -44.06
CA ARG A 304 -12.62 24.58 -44.15
C ARG A 304 -11.80 25.54 -44.99
N ILE A 305 -12.20 25.72 -46.26
CA ILE A 305 -11.63 26.74 -47.16
C ILE A 305 -11.97 28.12 -46.56
N PRO A 306 -10.98 29.01 -46.29
CA PRO A 306 -11.26 30.35 -45.81
C PRO A 306 -12.08 31.12 -46.84
N GLY A 307 -13.30 31.53 -46.49
CA GLY A 307 -14.15 32.35 -47.33
C GLY A 307 -15.44 31.74 -47.86
N THR A 308 -15.80 30.50 -47.47
CA THR A 308 -17.11 29.95 -47.82
C THR A 308 -18.16 30.42 -46.81
N PRO A 309 -19.20 31.21 -47.21
CA PRO A 309 -20.20 31.71 -46.25
C PRO A 309 -21.02 30.55 -45.69
N THR A 310 -21.20 30.53 -44.40
CA THR A 310 -22.08 29.58 -43.71
C THR A 310 -23.53 29.79 -44.19
N ARG A 311 -24.23 28.72 -44.48
CA ARG A 311 -25.62 28.62 -45.01
C ARG A 311 -26.70 29.36 -44.18
N ARG A 312 -26.30 30.12 -43.17
CA ARG A 312 -27.18 30.95 -42.32
C ARG A 312 -27.32 32.41 -42.76
N GLU A 313 -26.46 32.90 -43.68
CA GLU A 313 -26.54 34.29 -44.15
C GLU A 313 -27.32 34.49 -45.48
N ALA A 314 -27.90 33.40 -46.02
CA ALA A 314 -28.64 33.44 -47.31
C ALA A 314 -30.17 33.52 -47.16
N THR A 315 -30.71 33.84 -45.94
CA THR A 315 -32.17 33.89 -45.71
C THR A 315 -32.69 35.22 -45.17
N ASP A 316 -31.88 36.34 -45.24
CA ASP A 316 -32.41 37.68 -45.03
C ASP A 316 -31.86 38.58 -46.13
N GLY A 317 -32.67 38.70 -47.20
CA GLY A 317 -32.51 39.60 -48.29
C GLY A 317 -33.77 39.62 -49.17
#